data_b866888ac09966bc1f0f1ce5e24778c2
#
_entry.id   b866888ac09966bc1f0f1ce5e24778c2
#
_cell.length_a   1.000
_cell.length_b   1.000
_cell.length_c   1.000
_cell.angle_alpha   90.00
_cell.angle_beta   90.00
_cell.angle_gamma   90.00
#
_symmetry.space_group_name_H-M   'P 1'
#
loop_
_entity.id
_entity.type
_entity.pdbx_description
1 polymer ?
#
loop_
_entity_poly.entity_id
_entity_poly.type
_entity_poly.pdbx_seq_one_letter_code
_entity_poly.pdbx_strand_id
1 'polypeptide(L)'
;MQRILQLRGPRALSESRRAKLLAALRRADPAVHSLAAEVRYFVETEGALDAAGRRLLERLLDDGSPPPPPASGTLYLVVPRLGTISPWSSKASDIARNCGLAGVKRIERGTAFLVDSNNPLILGLLHDRMTQTVLRSFDDAGRLFEHVPPRPLQFVSDIRKANRELGLALRSEEHTSELQSLS
;
A
#
# COMPACT_ATOMS: atom_id res chain seq x y z
N MET A 1 -19.78 12.94 -5.98
CA MET A 1 -19.62 12.22 -4.69
C MET A 1 -18.53 11.16 -4.92
N GLN A 2 -17.44 11.26 -4.19
CA GLN A 2 -16.30 10.35 -4.25
C GLN A 2 -16.71 8.96 -3.76
N ARG A 3 -16.36 7.92 -4.51
CA ARG A 3 -16.66 6.52 -4.16
C ARG A 3 -15.40 5.68 -4.24
N ILE A 4 -15.30 4.71 -3.35
CA ILE A 4 -14.23 3.72 -3.35
C ILE A 4 -14.83 2.38 -3.72
N LEU A 5 -14.39 1.85 -4.86
CA LEU A 5 -14.73 0.51 -5.32
C LEU A 5 -13.65 -0.46 -4.86
N GLN A 6 -14.07 -1.60 -4.31
CA GLN A 6 -13.17 -2.67 -3.90
C GLN A 6 -13.33 -3.87 -4.84
N LEU A 7 -12.21 -4.33 -5.40
CA LEU A 7 -12.19 -5.47 -6.30
C LEU A 7 -11.24 -6.55 -5.77
N ARG A 8 -11.64 -7.79 -5.94
CA ARG A 8 -10.76 -8.94 -5.69
C ARG A 8 -9.85 -9.14 -6.88
N GLY A 9 -8.60 -9.40 -6.60
CA GLY A 9 -7.61 -9.76 -7.59
C GLY A 9 -7.15 -11.22 -7.46
N PRO A 10 -6.06 -11.56 -8.14
CA PRO A 10 -5.49 -12.90 -8.16
C PRO A 10 -4.83 -13.28 -6.84
N ARG A 11 -4.24 -14.47 -6.81
CA ARG A 11 -3.36 -14.88 -5.72
C ARG A 11 -2.15 -13.94 -5.64
N ALA A 12 -1.88 -13.40 -4.45
CA ALA A 12 -0.74 -12.49 -4.25
C ALA A 12 0.61 -13.20 -4.20
N LEU A 13 0.62 -14.48 -3.90
CA LEU A 13 1.82 -15.30 -3.74
C LEU A 13 1.77 -16.56 -4.61
N SER A 14 2.89 -16.88 -5.24
CA SER A 14 3.09 -18.20 -5.81
C SER A 14 3.10 -19.28 -4.70
N GLU A 15 2.84 -20.53 -5.05
CA GLU A 15 2.78 -21.62 -4.06
C GLU A 15 4.10 -21.73 -3.28
N SER A 16 5.24 -21.60 -3.96
CA SER A 16 6.56 -21.64 -3.30
C SER A 16 6.80 -20.49 -2.33
N ARG A 17 6.36 -19.27 -2.70
CA ARG A 17 6.44 -18.10 -1.80
C ARG A 17 5.50 -18.24 -0.61
N ARG A 18 4.29 -18.74 -0.85
CA ARG A 18 3.31 -19.02 0.21
C ARG A 18 3.88 -20.04 1.22
N ALA A 19 4.45 -21.14 0.74
CA ALA A 19 5.04 -22.16 1.59
C ALA A 19 6.22 -21.61 2.43
N LYS A 20 7.10 -20.81 1.81
CA LYS A 20 8.22 -20.15 2.53
C LYS A 20 7.73 -19.19 3.60
N LEU A 21 6.75 -18.36 3.28
CA LEU A 21 6.18 -17.40 4.23
C LEU A 21 5.46 -18.14 5.37
N LEU A 22 4.67 -19.18 5.07
CA LEU A 22 4.01 -19.99 6.08
C LEU A 22 5.03 -20.65 7.04
N ALA A 23 6.13 -21.16 6.51
CA ALA A 23 7.19 -21.72 7.35
C ALA A 23 7.87 -20.65 8.23
N ALA A 24 8.01 -19.41 7.74
CA ALA A 24 8.54 -18.31 8.54
C ALA A 24 7.55 -17.88 9.64
N LEU A 25 6.26 -17.80 9.31
CA LEU A 25 5.20 -17.49 10.28
C LEU A 25 5.14 -18.53 11.40
N ARG A 26 5.22 -19.83 11.06
CA ARG A 26 5.26 -20.93 12.05
C ARG A 26 6.46 -20.87 12.99
N ARG A 27 7.59 -20.38 12.53
CA ARG A 27 8.76 -20.18 13.42
C ARG A 27 8.53 -19.03 14.41
N ALA A 28 7.79 -17.99 14.00
CA ALA A 28 7.47 -16.87 14.87
C ALA A 28 6.27 -17.17 15.80
N ASP A 29 5.33 -17.97 15.30
CA ASP A 29 4.14 -18.40 16.03
C ASP A 29 3.77 -19.84 15.62
N PRO A 30 4.09 -20.85 16.45
CA PRO A 30 3.77 -22.25 16.16
C PRO A 30 2.29 -22.58 15.98
N ALA A 31 1.40 -21.70 16.44
CA ALA A 31 -0.05 -21.85 16.28
C ALA A 31 -0.53 -21.56 14.84
N VAL A 32 0.33 -21.01 13.97
CA VAL A 32 -0.04 -20.74 12.58
C VAL A 32 -0.04 -22.02 11.76
N HIS A 33 -1.19 -22.39 11.22
CA HIS A 33 -1.38 -23.55 10.36
C HIS A 33 -1.76 -23.18 8.94
N SER A 34 -2.38 -22.01 8.73
CA SER A 34 -2.89 -21.58 7.44
C SER A 34 -2.46 -20.17 7.06
N LEU A 35 -2.25 -19.98 5.76
CA LEU A 35 -1.97 -18.69 5.15
C LEU A 35 -2.62 -18.65 3.77
N ALA A 36 -3.50 -17.68 3.57
CA ALA A 36 -3.96 -17.27 2.26
C ALA A 36 -3.52 -15.83 1.97
N ALA A 37 -3.28 -15.53 0.70
CA ALA A 37 -2.88 -14.20 0.27
C ALA A 37 -3.52 -13.89 -1.09
N GLU A 38 -4.27 -12.78 -1.15
CA GLU A 38 -4.89 -12.31 -2.39
C GLU A 38 -4.59 -10.83 -2.62
N VAL A 39 -4.53 -10.45 -3.88
CA VAL A 39 -4.46 -9.03 -4.26
C VAL A 39 -5.83 -8.41 -4.05
N ARG A 40 -5.84 -7.19 -3.55
CA ARG A 40 -7.02 -6.33 -3.46
C ARG A 40 -6.76 -5.03 -4.18
N TYR A 41 -7.72 -4.61 -4.98
CA TYR A 41 -7.70 -3.32 -5.67
C TYR A 41 -8.71 -2.39 -5.03
N PHE A 42 -8.28 -1.16 -4.80
CA PHE A 42 -9.08 -0.06 -4.29
C PHE A 42 -9.07 1.03 -5.34
N VAL A 43 -10.25 1.41 -5.80
CA VAL A 43 -10.41 2.33 -6.92
C VAL A 43 -11.24 3.52 -6.48
N GLU A 44 -10.61 4.68 -6.49
CA GLU A 44 -11.28 5.96 -6.25
C GLU A 44 -11.90 6.45 -7.55
N THR A 45 -13.20 6.73 -7.51
CA THR A 45 -13.94 7.18 -8.68
C THR A 45 -14.71 8.47 -8.42
N GLU A 46 -14.86 9.27 -9.47
CA GLU A 46 -15.74 10.43 -9.50
C GLU A 46 -17.16 9.98 -9.94
N GLY A 47 -17.96 9.63 -8.94
CA GLY A 47 -19.27 9.04 -9.21
C GLY A 47 -19.26 7.53 -9.40
N ALA A 48 -20.38 6.98 -9.85
CA ALA A 48 -20.51 5.56 -10.14
C ALA A 48 -20.01 5.26 -11.55
N LEU A 49 -19.22 4.20 -11.71
CA LEU A 49 -18.93 3.65 -13.02
C LEU A 49 -20.18 2.93 -13.54
N ASP A 50 -20.47 3.10 -14.83
CA ASP A 50 -21.48 2.32 -15.50
C ASP A 50 -21.05 0.85 -15.67
N ALA A 51 -21.96 -0.01 -16.13
CA ALA A 51 -21.68 -1.43 -16.28
C ALA A 51 -20.56 -1.72 -17.30
N ALA A 52 -20.39 -0.88 -18.32
CA ALA A 52 -19.34 -1.04 -19.32
C ALA A 52 -17.98 -0.63 -18.75
N GLY A 53 -17.90 0.52 -18.07
CA GLY A 53 -16.69 0.97 -17.40
C GLY A 53 -16.23 0.03 -16.31
N ARG A 54 -17.17 -0.56 -15.55
CA ARG A 54 -16.84 -1.56 -14.53
C ARG A 54 -16.23 -2.82 -15.15
N ARG A 55 -16.84 -3.36 -16.21
CA ARG A 55 -16.29 -4.52 -16.94
C ARG A 55 -14.93 -4.24 -17.55
N LEU A 56 -14.72 -3.03 -18.09
CA LEU A 56 -13.43 -2.62 -18.62
C LEU A 56 -12.38 -2.56 -17.51
N LEU A 57 -12.70 -1.95 -16.38
CA LEU A 57 -11.80 -1.89 -15.22
C LEU A 57 -11.42 -3.28 -14.70
N GLU A 58 -12.40 -4.17 -14.56
CA GLU A 58 -12.17 -5.56 -14.14
C GLU A 58 -11.22 -6.29 -15.11
N ARG A 59 -11.42 -6.13 -16.43
CA ARG A 59 -10.51 -6.68 -17.45
C ARG A 59 -9.10 -6.10 -17.41
N LEU A 60 -8.94 -4.81 -17.12
CA LEU A 60 -7.63 -4.16 -17.02
C LEU A 60 -6.85 -4.64 -15.79
N LEU A 61 -7.54 -5.05 -14.73
CA LEU A 61 -6.96 -5.53 -13.49
C LEU A 61 -6.85 -7.05 -13.39
N ASP A 62 -7.40 -7.76 -14.36
CA ASP A 62 -7.34 -9.22 -14.46
C ASP A 62 -6.00 -9.64 -15.08
N ASP A 63 -5.27 -10.51 -14.40
CA ASP A 63 -4.03 -11.11 -14.88
C ASP A 63 -4.23 -12.52 -15.47
N GLY A 64 -5.49 -12.94 -15.61
CA GLY A 64 -5.88 -14.28 -16.10
C GLY A 64 -5.72 -15.41 -15.08
N SER A 65 -5.30 -15.10 -13.86
CA SER A 65 -5.17 -16.10 -12.81
C SER A 65 -6.51 -16.35 -12.11
N PRO A 66 -6.83 -17.58 -11.74
CA PRO A 66 -8.05 -17.86 -11.00
C PRO A 66 -8.01 -17.18 -9.62
N PRO A 67 -9.15 -16.66 -9.14
CA PRO A 67 -9.21 -16.10 -7.79
C PRO A 67 -8.86 -17.18 -6.77
N PRO A 68 -8.21 -16.78 -5.67
CA PRO A 68 -7.90 -17.73 -4.60
C PRO A 68 -9.21 -18.28 -4.00
N PRO A 69 -9.19 -19.51 -3.49
CA PRO A 69 -10.34 -20.08 -2.79
C PRO A 69 -10.68 -19.22 -1.57
N PRO A 70 -11.93 -19.24 -1.11
CA PRO A 70 -12.31 -18.62 0.15
C PRO A 70 -11.42 -19.13 1.28
N ALA A 71 -10.92 -18.23 2.09
CA ALA A 71 -10.10 -18.55 3.24
C ALA A 71 -10.64 -17.82 4.47
N SER A 72 -10.44 -18.43 5.64
CA SER A 72 -10.78 -17.86 6.95
C SER A 72 -9.52 -17.51 7.72
N GLY A 73 -9.65 -16.62 8.68
CA GLY A 73 -8.55 -16.20 9.53
C GLY A 73 -8.60 -14.70 9.85
N THR A 74 -7.62 -14.26 10.61
CA THR A 74 -7.43 -12.84 10.89
C THR A 74 -6.94 -12.11 9.64
N LEU A 75 -7.61 -11.03 9.27
CA LEU A 75 -7.23 -10.19 8.14
C LEU A 75 -6.06 -9.29 8.50
N TYR A 76 -5.04 -9.32 7.65
CA TYR A 76 -3.94 -8.37 7.59
C TYR A 76 -3.90 -7.78 6.17
N LEU A 77 -4.52 -6.63 6.00
CA LEU A 77 -4.53 -5.94 4.71
C LEU A 77 -3.28 -5.05 4.63
N VAL A 78 -2.29 -5.52 3.91
CA VAL A 78 -1.04 -4.79 3.66
C VAL A 78 -1.23 -3.89 2.45
N VAL A 79 -1.09 -2.59 2.68
CA VAL A 79 -1.28 -1.53 1.68
C VAL A 79 -0.06 -0.62 1.64
N PRO A 80 0.13 0.17 0.57
CA PRO A 80 1.12 1.24 0.56
C PRO A 80 0.94 2.18 1.76
N ARG A 81 2.02 2.81 2.19
CA ARG A 81 2.00 3.74 3.31
C ARG A 81 0.96 4.84 3.07
N LEU A 82 0.12 5.06 4.09
CA LEU A 82 -0.93 6.09 4.02
C LEU A 82 -0.33 7.47 3.75
N GLY A 83 -1.01 8.27 2.94
CA GLY A 83 -0.54 9.57 2.51
C GLY A 83 0.49 9.55 1.37
N THR A 84 0.82 8.38 0.82
CA THR A 84 1.71 8.23 -0.35
C THR A 84 0.95 7.65 -1.54
N ILE A 85 1.47 7.91 -2.75
CA ILE A 85 0.99 7.29 -3.99
C ILE A 85 2.05 6.28 -4.43
N SER A 86 1.64 5.02 -4.60
CA SER A 86 2.59 4.00 -5.04
C SER A 86 2.98 4.21 -6.51
N PRO A 87 4.21 3.86 -6.93
CA PRO A 87 4.60 3.92 -8.35
C PRO A 87 3.70 3.08 -9.26
N TRP A 88 3.19 1.96 -8.74
CA TRP A 88 2.23 1.12 -9.44
C TRP A 88 0.89 1.86 -9.64
N SER A 89 0.42 2.57 -8.62
CA SER A 89 -0.82 3.34 -8.65
C SER A 89 -0.85 4.37 -9.77
N SER A 90 0.21 5.14 -9.91
CA SER A 90 0.32 6.15 -10.97
C SER A 90 0.15 5.53 -12.34
N LYS A 91 0.88 4.45 -12.63
CA LYS A 91 0.76 3.73 -13.92
C LYS A 91 -0.63 3.14 -14.14
N ALA A 92 -1.18 2.44 -13.15
CA ALA A 92 -2.50 1.81 -13.27
C ALA A 92 -3.60 2.85 -13.52
N SER A 93 -3.54 3.98 -12.81
CA SER A 93 -4.50 5.07 -12.96
C SER A 93 -4.39 5.74 -14.34
N ASP A 94 -3.18 5.94 -14.85
CA ASP A 94 -2.95 6.49 -16.18
C ASP A 94 -3.46 5.55 -17.28
N ILE A 95 -3.18 4.26 -17.17
CA ILE A 95 -3.69 3.25 -18.11
C ILE A 95 -5.22 3.25 -18.12
N ALA A 96 -5.85 3.24 -16.95
CA ALA A 96 -7.31 3.26 -16.85
C ALA A 96 -7.92 4.48 -17.55
N ARG A 97 -7.36 5.67 -17.33
CA ARG A 97 -7.81 6.91 -17.99
C ARG A 97 -7.61 6.87 -19.49
N ASN A 98 -6.46 6.39 -19.97
CA ASN A 98 -6.17 6.26 -21.40
C ASN A 98 -7.07 5.23 -22.10
N CYS A 99 -7.58 4.25 -21.35
CA CYS A 99 -8.57 3.27 -21.84
C CYS A 99 -10.02 3.81 -21.80
N GLY A 100 -10.23 5.09 -21.49
CA GLY A 100 -11.56 5.72 -21.50
C GLY A 100 -12.26 5.75 -20.14
N LEU A 101 -11.61 5.32 -19.04
CA LEU A 101 -12.16 5.38 -17.68
C LEU A 101 -11.87 6.74 -17.03
N ALA A 102 -12.33 7.84 -17.64
CA ALA A 102 -12.07 9.21 -17.18
C ALA A 102 -12.54 9.46 -15.72
N GLY A 103 -13.58 8.75 -15.26
CA GLY A 103 -14.07 8.84 -13.89
C GLY A 103 -13.18 8.16 -12.84
N VAL A 104 -12.15 7.41 -13.25
CA VAL A 104 -11.18 6.80 -12.32
C VAL A 104 -10.11 7.83 -11.94
N LYS A 105 -10.09 8.22 -10.67
CA LYS A 105 -9.10 9.16 -10.13
C LYS A 105 -7.79 8.46 -9.79
N ARG A 106 -7.90 7.39 -9.03
CA ARG A 106 -6.73 6.66 -8.50
C ARG A 106 -7.06 5.19 -8.28
N ILE A 107 -6.10 4.33 -8.60
CA ILE A 107 -6.16 2.90 -8.32
C ILE A 107 -4.99 2.57 -7.39
N GLU A 108 -5.28 1.94 -6.27
CA GLU A 108 -4.26 1.36 -5.39
C GLU A 108 -4.46 -0.14 -5.27
N ARG A 109 -3.37 -0.84 -4.98
CA ARG A 109 -3.44 -2.26 -4.67
C ARG A 109 -2.85 -2.56 -3.30
N GLY A 110 -3.45 -3.54 -2.63
CA GLY A 110 -2.92 -4.12 -1.41
C GLY A 110 -2.86 -5.63 -1.51
N THR A 111 -2.29 -6.25 -0.49
CA THR A 111 -2.31 -7.70 -0.31
C THR A 111 -3.11 -8.01 0.95
N ALA A 112 -4.20 -8.74 0.80
CA ALA A 112 -4.96 -9.26 1.92
C ALA A 112 -4.40 -10.63 2.31
N PHE A 113 -3.75 -10.70 3.47
CA PHE A 113 -3.35 -11.95 4.10
C PHE A 113 -4.43 -12.39 5.08
N LEU A 114 -4.81 -13.65 5.01
CA LEU A 114 -5.68 -14.31 5.99
C LEU A 114 -4.83 -15.37 6.70
N VAL A 115 -4.63 -15.18 7.99
CA VAL A 115 -3.79 -16.04 8.83
C VAL A 115 -4.60 -16.44 10.06
N ASP A 116 -4.49 -17.68 10.46
CA ASP A 116 -5.19 -18.23 11.64
C ASP A 116 -4.51 -17.85 12.98
N SER A 117 -3.88 -16.70 13.01
CA SER A 117 -3.25 -16.11 14.20
C SER A 117 -3.47 -14.60 14.24
N ASN A 118 -3.56 -14.04 15.43
CA ASN A 118 -3.56 -12.60 15.70
C ASN A 118 -2.30 -12.11 16.41
N ASN A 119 -1.27 -12.96 16.51
CA ASN A 119 -0.03 -12.65 17.20
C ASN A 119 0.71 -11.49 16.53
N PRO A 120 1.03 -10.40 17.25
CA PRO A 120 1.72 -9.24 16.68
C PRO A 120 3.13 -9.56 16.15
N LEU A 121 3.77 -10.63 16.60
CA LEU A 121 5.11 -11.02 16.15
C LEU A 121 5.16 -11.36 14.65
N ILE A 122 4.03 -11.78 14.06
CA ILE A 122 3.98 -12.11 12.64
C ILE A 122 3.94 -10.88 11.73
N LEU A 123 3.59 -9.69 12.25
CA LEU A 123 3.44 -8.47 11.45
C LEU A 123 4.69 -8.12 10.66
N GLY A 124 5.87 -8.22 11.28
CA GLY A 124 7.14 -7.92 10.63
C GLY A 124 7.49 -8.84 9.46
N LEU A 125 6.82 -10.00 9.35
CA LEU A 125 7.00 -10.96 8.24
C LEU A 125 6.03 -10.70 7.09
N LEU A 126 4.92 -9.98 7.35
CA LEU A 126 3.86 -9.73 6.36
C LEU A 126 4.05 -8.42 5.60
N HIS A 127 4.73 -7.43 6.17
CA HIS A 127 4.87 -6.12 5.55
C HIS A 127 6.22 -5.46 5.81
N ASP A 128 6.61 -4.57 4.92
CA ASP A 128 7.73 -3.65 5.11
C ASP A 128 7.25 -2.40 5.85
N ARG A 129 7.75 -2.19 7.07
CA ARG A 129 7.37 -1.06 7.94
C ARG A 129 7.71 0.32 7.35
N MET A 130 8.65 0.41 6.42
CA MET A 130 9.09 1.68 5.83
C MET A 130 8.13 2.15 4.73
N THR A 131 7.62 1.21 3.93
CA THR A 131 6.86 1.49 2.71
C THR A 131 5.40 1.08 2.77
N GLN A 132 5.02 0.32 3.80
CA GLN A 132 3.69 -0.29 3.90
C GLN A 132 3.04 -0.04 5.26
N THR A 133 1.72 -0.16 5.27
CA THR A 133 0.86 -0.11 6.47
C THR A 133 -0.04 -1.34 6.49
N VAL A 134 -0.34 -1.85 7.67
CA VAL A 134 -1.30 -2.96 7.86
C VAL A 134 -2.62 -2.41 8.39
N LEU A 135 -3.68 -2.66 7.66
CA LEU A 135 -5.07 -2.39 8.07
C LEU A 135 -5.74 -3.69 8.52
N ARG A 136 -6.77 -3.57 9.34
CA ARG A 136 -7.50 -4.71 9.90
C ARG A 136 -8.90 -4.91 9.31
N SER A 137 -9.35 -3.93 8.52
CA SER A 137 -10.62 -3.97 7.80
C SER A 137 -10.44 -3.48 6.37
N PHE A 138 -11.26 -4.00 5.47
CA PHE A 138 -11.34 -3.46 4.11
C PHE A 138 -11.95 -2.04 4.08
N ASP A 139 -12.79 -1.71 5.06
CA ASP A 139 -13.41 -0.39 5.17
C ASP A 139 -12.37 0.70 5.49
N ASP A 140 -11.30 0.34 6.21
CA ASP A 140 -10.18 1.25 6.48
C ASP A 140 -9.40 1.65 5.22
N ALA A 141 -9.55 0.94 4.10
CA ALA A 141 -8.84 1.23 2.86
C ALA A 141 -9.20 2.60 2.26
N GLY A 142 -10.29 3.21 2.68
CA GLY A 142 -10.62 4.59 2.35
C GLY A 142 -9.51 5.58 2.69
N ARG A 143 -8.78 5.32 3.75
CA ARG A 143 -7.63 6.12 4.22
C ARG A 143 -6.48 6.20 3.22
N LEU A 144 -6.39 5.29 2.24
CA LEU A 144 -5.41 5.37 1.15
C LEU A 144 -5.59 6.62 0.28
N PHE A 145 -6.81 7.12 0.20
CA PHE A 145 -7.20 8.24 -0.67
C PHE A 145 -7.37 9.55 0.10
N GLU A 146 -7.19 9.52 1.42
CA GLU A 146 -7.20 10.73 2.23
C GLU A 146 -5.98 11.60 1.89
N HIS A 147 -6.23 12.89 1.65
CA HIS A 147 -5.16 13.85 1.46
C HIS A 147 -4.64 14.29 2.82
N VAL A 148 -3.43 13.88 3.13
CA VAL A 148 -2.72 14.40 4.31
C VAL A 148 -2.07 15.72 3.91
N PRO A 149 -2.49 16.87 4.46
CA PRO A 149 -1.85 18.15 4.15
C PRO A 149 -0.36 18.07 4.51
N PRO A 150 0.52 18.66 3.69
CA PRO A 150 1.95 18.70 4.00
C PRO A 150 2.16 19.40 5.34
N ARG A 151 3.12 18.92 6.11
CA ARG A 151 3.51 19.64 7.32
C ARG A 151 3.98 21.06 6.96
N PRO A 152 3.65 22.08 7.76
CA PRO A 152 4.14 23.41 7.52
C PRO A 152 5.68 23.41 7.46
N LEU A 153 6.24 24.14 6.50
CA LEU A 153 7.67 24.30 6.37
C LEU A 153 8.20 24.99 7.63
N GLN A 154 9.19 24.39 8.27
CA GLN A 154 9.91 24.98 9.38
C GLN A 154 11.18 25.59 8.83
N PHE A 155 11.32 26.90 8.96
CA PHE A 155 12.57 27.59 8.63
C PHE A 155 13.55 27.43 9.78
N VAL A 156 14.70 26.88 9.49
CA VAL A 156 15.77 26.65 10.45
C VAL A 156 16.83 27.72 10.25
N SER A 157 16.99 28.61 11.21
CA SER A 157 18.02 29.65 11.19
C SER A 157 19.40 29.16 11.67
N ASP A 158 19.43 28.11 12.48
CA ASP A 158 20.65 27.47 12.98
C ASP A 158 20.64 25.97 12.71
N ILE A 159 21.35 25.59 11.65
CA ILE A 159 21.43 24.18 11.18
C ILE A 159 22.12 23.29 12.23
N ARG A 160 23.12 23.79 12.95
CA ARG A 160 23.84 23.01 13.96
C ARG A 160 22.95 22.69 15.15
N LYS A 161 22.16 23.66 15.58
CA LYS A 161 21.15 23.47 16.63
C LYS A 161 20.08 22.47 16.20
N ALA A 162 19.50 22.65 15.02
CA ALA A 162 18.49 21.75 14.48
C ALA A 162 19.01 20.32 14.27
N ASN A 163 20.25 20.17 13.81
CA ASN A 163 20.88 18.86 13.66
C ASN A 163 20.96 18.11 14.99
N ARG A 164 21.28 18.78 16.09
CA ARG A 164 21.31 18.17 17.43
C ARG A 164 19.92 17.85 17.95
N GLU A 165 18.96 18.77 17.78
CA GLU A 165 17.60 18.64 18.33
C GLU A 165 16.73 17.65 17.55
N LEU A 166 16.90 17.60 16.22
CA LEU A 166 16.10 16.76 15.32
C LEU A 166 16.80 15.44 14.93
N GLY A 167 18.04 15.24 15.34
CA GLY A 167 18.80 14.03 15.04
C GLY A 167 19.01 13.79 13.54
N LEU A 168 19.25 14.86 12.75
CA LEU A 168 19.32 14.79 11.30
C LEU A 168 20.57 14.11 10.76
N ALA A 169 21.57 13.85 11.60
CA ALA A 169 22.87 13.26 11.27
C ALA A 169 23.62 13.99 10.14
N LEU A 170 23.39 15.30 9.99
CA LEU A 170 24.08 16.14 9.01
C LEU A 170 25.56 16.29 9.36
N ARG A 171 26.44 16.01 8.40
CA ARG A 171 27.89 16.26 8.53
C ARG A 171 28.21 17.63 7.98
N SER A 172 29.08 18.37 8.64
CA SER A 172 29.40 19.78 8.34
C SER A 172 30.04 20.00 6.97
N GLU A 173 30.55 18.95 6.33
CA GLU A 173 31.33 19.08 5.11
C GLU A 173 30.49 18.88 3.83
N GLU A 174 29.35 18.23 3.92
CA GLU A 174 28.54 17.87 2.73
C GLU A 174 27.52 18.94 2.31
N HIS A 175 27.21 19.90 3.17
CA HIS A 175 26.11 20.86 2.94
C HIS A 175 26.51 22.34 2.91
N THR A 176 27.79 22.66 3.12
CA THR A 176 28.26 24.08 3.07
C THR A 176 28.55 24.55 1.65
N SER A 177 28.79 23.66 0.71
CA SER A 177 29.09 24.02 -0.70
C SER A 177 27.85 24.41 -1.51
N GLU A 178 26.67 23.86 -1.20
CA GLU A 178 25.45 24.19 -1.95
C GLU A 178 24.82 25.53 -1.51
N LEU A 179 25.02 25.93 -0.27
CA LEU A 179 24.49 27.22 0.24
C LEU A 179 25.34 28.43 -0.14
N GLN A 180 26.60 28.23 -0.57
CA GLN A 180 27.48 29.33 -1.01
C GLN A 180 27.27 29.71 -2.49
N SER A 181 26.51 28.94 -3.26
CA SER A 181 26.20 29.23 -4.66
C SER A 181 24.95 30.08 -4.87
N LEU A 182 24.25 30.49 -3.78
CA LEU A 182 23.01 31.26 -3.83
C LEU A 182 23.15 32.69 -3.25
N SER A 183 24.37 33.21 -3.13
CA SER A 183 24.67 34.61 -2.75
C SER A 183 25.18 35.43 -3.92
#